data_5b2f04a50c24918ae5cb3231bce1a707
#
_entry.id   5b2f04a50c24918ae5cb3231bce1a707
#
_cell.length_a   1.000
_cell.length_b   1.000
_cell.length_c   1.000
_cell.angle_alpha   90.00
_cell.angle_beta   90.00
_cell.angle_gamma   90.00
#
_symmetry.space_group_name_H-M   'P 1'
#
loop_
_entity.id
_entity.type
_entity.pdbx_description
1 polymer ?
#
loop_
_entity_poly.entity_id
_entity_poly.type
_entity_poly.pdbx_seq_one_letter_code
_entity_poly.pdbx_strand_id
1 'polypeptide(L)' 'MTHAFDIFHERRLSVGKIDNNKQMKRESLLDSAFSLFINNGFSKTSISDIVNNAGVAKGTFYLYFKDKYDIRNHL' A
#
# COMPACT_ATOMS: atom_id res chain seq x y z
N MET A 1 -17.64 22.65 -6.43
CA MET A 1 -17.66 22.36 -6.90
C MET A 1 -17.61 22.06 -7.16
N THR A 2 -17.46 21.95 -6.69
CA THR A 2 -17.47 21.43 -7.10
C THR A 2 -17.39 21.04 -7.13
N HIS A 3 -17.46 20.86 -6.68
CA HIS A 3 -17.42 20.15 -7.04
C HIS A 3 -17.10 19.74 -6.88
N ALA A 4 -17.25 19.78 -6.46
CA ALA A 4 -17.14 19.25 -6.66
C ALA A 4 -16.79 18.91 -6.43
N PHE A 5 -16.89 18.88 -6.02
CA PHE A 5 -16.72 18.36 -6.35
C PHE A 5 -16.51 18.05 -6.13
N ASP A 6 -16.77 18.10 -5.49
CA ASP A 6 -16.87 17.63 -5.73
C ASP A 6 -16.80 17.19 -5.58
N ILE A 7 -17.09 17.17 -5.32
CA ILE A 7 -17.28 16.65 -5.60
C ILE A 7 -17.06 16.16 -5.57
N PHE A 8 -17.16 15.97 -5.08
CA PHE A 8 -17.08 15.37 -5.55
C PHE A 8 -16.80 14.98 -5.36
N HIS A 9 -17.17 14.88 -4.87
CA HIS A 9 -17.16 14.44 -5.15
C HIS A 9 -17.14 13.94 -4.86
N GLU A 10 -17.37 13.67 -4.50
CA GLU A 10 -17.49 13.36 -4.56
C GLU A 10 -17.67 12.75 -4.46
N ARG A 11 -18.05 12.23 -4.31
CA ARG A 11 -18.23 11.83 -4.54
C ARG A 11 -18.17 10.92 -4.63
N ARG A 12 -18.45 10.24 -4.52
CA ARG A 12 -18.31 9.50 -4.73
C ARG A 12 -18.16 8.51 -4.74
N LEU A 13 -18.98 7.54 -4.52
CA LEU A 13 -18.56 6.44 -4.48
C LEU A 13 -18.43 5.46 -3.36
N SER A 14 -19.32 5.19 -2.55
CA SER A 14 -19.18 4.55 -1.26
C SER A 14 -19.15 3.05 -1.32
N VAL A 15 -19.72 2.46 -2.31
CA VAL A 15 -19.68 1.00 -2.49
C VAL A 15 -18.26 0.50 -2.65
N GLY A 16 -17.49 1.24 -3.38
CA GLY A 16 -16.12 0.86 -3.66
C GLY A 16 -15.18 1.07 -2.48
N LYS A 17 -15.65 1.66 -1.41
CA LYS A 17 -14.75 2.00 -0.29
C LYS A 17 -14.09 0.80 0.33
N ILE A 18 -14.82 -0.29 0.52
CA ILE A 18 -14.26 -1.48 1.13
C ILE A 18 -13.19 -2.08 0.23
N ASP A 19 -13.49 -2.19 -1.03
CA ASP A 19 -12.53 -2.71 -2.00
C ASP A 19 -11.36 -1.75 -2.14
N ASN A 20 -11.63 -0.45 -2.13
CA ASN A 20 -10.59 0.55 -2.20
C ASN A 20 -9.65 0.47 -1.02
N ASN A 21 -10.16 0.18 0.17
CA ASN A 21 -9.30 0.05 1.34
C ASN A 21 -8.31 -1.10 1.19
N LYS A 22 -8.76 -2.23 0.68
CA LYS A 22 -7.88 -3.36 0.43
C LYS A 22 -6.85 -3.02 -0.63
N GLN A 23 -7.30 -2.40 -1.70
CA GLN A 23 -6.43 -1.97 -2.78
C GLN A 23 -5.39 -0.99 -2.26
N MET A 24 -5.81 -0.03 -1.45
CA MET A 24 -4.91 0.98 -0.94
C MET A 24 -3.86 0.40 0.00
N LYS A 25 -4.24 -0.59 0.81
CA LYS A 25 -3.27 -1.24 1.70
C LYS A 25 -2.22 -1.99 0.89
N ARG A 26 -2.66 -2.70 -0.13
CA ARG A 26 -1.74 -3.42 -1.00
C ARG A 26 -0.80 -2.46 -1.71
N GLU A 27 -1.35 -1.38 -2.23
CA GLU A 27 -0.53 -0.39 -2.94
C GLU A 27 0.39 0.36 -2.01
N SER A 28 -0.05 0.64 -0.78
CA SER A 28 0.82 1.25 0.22
C SER A 28 2.03 0.36 0.51
N LEU A 29 1.79 -0.95 0.59
CA LEU A 29 2.88 -1.90 0.79
C LEU A 29 3.84 -1.89 -0.40
N LEU A 30 3.30 -1.88 -1.61
CA LEU A 30 4.13 -1.86 -2.81
C LEU A 30 4.95 -0.58 -2.91
N ASP A 31 4.31 0.56 -2.67
CA ASP A 31 4.99 1.86 -2.70
C ASP A 31 6.08 1.93 -1.63
N SER A 32 5.76 1.47 -0.44
CA SER A 32 6.69 1.46 0.67
C SER A 32 7.91 0.58 0.35
N ALA A 33 7.65 -0.63 -0.13
CA ALA A 33 8.73 -1.55 -0.48
C ALA A 33 9.60 -0.97 -1.58
N PHE A 34 8.99 -0.39 -2.59
CA PHE A 34 9.74 0.20 -3.70
C PHE A 34 10.67 1.30 -3.20
N SER A 35 10.14 2.23 -2.41
CA SER A 35 10.94 3.33 -1.86
C SER A 35 12.10 2.82 -1.02
N LEU A 36 11.82 1.88 -0.14
CA LEU A 36 12.83 1.38 0.78
C LEU A 36 13.89 0.56 0.04
N PHE A 37 13.48 -0.23 -0.94
CA PHE A 37 14.45 -1.00 -1.73
C PHE A 37 15.39 -0.09 -2.50
N ILE A 38 14.87 1.03 -3.00
CA ILE A 38 15.69 1.99 -3.74
C ILE A 38 16.59 2.77 -2.81
N ASN A 39 16.05 3.26 -1.68
CA ASN A 39 16.80 4.14 -0.80
C ASN A 39 17.78 3.39 0.10
N ASN A 40 17.39 2.22 0.60
CA ASN A 40 18.20 1.48 1.56
C ASN A 40 18.82 0.21 0.98
N GLY A 41 18.29 -0.25 -0.13
CA GLY A 41 18.70 -1.51 -0.71
C GLY A 41 17.83 -2.66 -0.25
N PHE A 42 17.66 -3.64 -1.11
CA PHE A 42 16.79 -4.78 -0.83
C PHE A 42 17.26 -5.55 0.41
N SER A 43 18.57 -5.79 0.50
CA SER A 43 19.13 -6.60 1.60
C SER A 43 18.91 -5.95 2.95
N LYS A 44 18.92 -4.62 3.00
CA LYS A 44 18.82 -3.89 4.26
C LYS A 44 17.39 -3.54 4.64
N THR A 45 16.44 -3.91 3.81
CA THR A 45 15.04 -3.63 4.06
C THR A 45 14.38 -4.88 4.62
N SER A 46 13.72 -4.75 5.78
CA SER A 46 12.97 -5.86 6.36
C SER A 46 11.48 -5.68 6.11
N ILE A 47 10.70 -6.74 6.33
CA ILE A 47 9.25 -6.65 6.26
C ILE A 47 8.74 -5.65 7.31
N SER A 48 9.35 -5.64 8.49
CA SER A 48 8.97 -4.66 9.52
C SER A 48 9.15 -3.24 9.04
N ASP A 49 10.25 -2.97 8.33
CA ASP A 49 10.47 -1.64 7.77
C ASP A 49 9.38 -1.27 6.78
N ILE A 50 9.01 -2.23 5.93
CA ILE A 50 7.99 -1.98 4.91
C ILE A 50 6.65 -1.64 5.54
N VAL A 51 6.21 -2.46 6.51
CA VAL A 51 4.89 -2.25 7.11
C VAL A 51 4.85 -0.99 7.96
N ASN A 52 5.94 -0.68 8.65
CA ASN A 52 6.01 0.56 9.44
C ASN A 52 5.93 1.78 8.53
N ASN A 53 6.64 1.74 7.44
CA ASN A 53 6.62 2.85 6.48
C ASN A 53 5.26 2.97 5.80
N ALA A 54 4.61 1.85 5.53
CA ALA A 54 3.28 1.84 4.90
C ALA A 54 2.17 2.18 5.88
N GLY A 55 2.44 2.11 7.18
CA GLY A 55 1.43 2.39 8.18
C GLY A 55 0.42 1.28 8.36
N VAL A 56 0.82 0.03 8.13
CA VAL A 56 -0.07 -1.12 8.28
C VAL A 56 0.54 -2.14 9.24
N ALA A 57 -0.28 -3.06 9.70
CA ALA A 57 0.18 -4.12 10.58
C ALA A 57 0.95 -5.18 9.77
N LYS A 58 1.86 -5.86 10.45
CA LYS A 58 2.66 -6.90 9.80
C LYS A 58 1.78 -8.03 9.24
N GLY A 59 0.71 -8.36 9.96
CA GLY A 59 -0.23 -9.36 9.47
C GLY A 59 -0.87 -8.97 8.15
N THR A 60 -1.05 -7.68 7.92
CA THR A 60 -1.59 -7.19 6.66
C THR A 60 -0.66 -7.51 5.50
N PHE A 61 0.65 -7.39 5.73
CA PHE A 61 1.64 -7.76 4.70
C PHE A 61 1.41 -9.20 4.25
N TYR A 62 1.27 -10.11 5.22
CA TYR A 62 1.15 -11.54 4.91
C TYR A 62 -0.19 -11.92 4.30
N LEU A 63 -1.17 -11.02 4.31
CA LEU A 63 -2.41 -11.24 3.57
C LEU A 63 -2.20 -11.10 2.06
N TYR A 64 -1.21 -10.33 1.65
CA TYR A 64 -0.98 -10.01 0.24
C TYR A 64 0.29 -10.62 -0.32
N PHE A 65 1.32 -10.76 0.50
CA PHE A 65 2.63 -11.19 0.04
C PHE A 65 3.22 -12.20 1.01
N LYS A 66 3.97 -13.14 0.47
CA LYS A 66 4.56 -14.22 1.26
C LYS A 66 5.80 -13.75 2.02
N ASP A 67 6.63 -12.98 1.35
CA ASP A 67 7.87 -12.46 1.91
C ASP A 67 8.33 -11.27 1.06
N LYS A 68 9.51 -10.74 1.37
CA LYS A 68 9.96 -9.55 0.64
C LYS A 68 10.41 -9.86 -0.78
N TYR A 69 10.75 -11.10 -1.07
CA TYR A 69 11.04 -11.50 -2.45
C TYR A 69 9.75 -11.51 -3.27
N ASP A 70 8.67 -11.92 -2.64
CA ASP A 70 7.37 -11.97 -3.31
C ASP A 70 6.92 -10.56 -3.67
N ILE A 71 6.99 -9.62 -2.71
CA ILE A 71 6.59 -8.24 -2.99
C ILE A 71 7.50 -7.61 -4.05
N ARG A 72 8.80 -7.93 -4.01
CA ARG A 72 9.73 -7.43 -5.03
C ARG A 72 9.32 -7.88 -6.43
N ASN A 73 8.83 -9.10 -6.54
CA ASN A 73 8.42 -9.65 -7.84
C ASN A 73 7.20 -8.94 -8.40
N HIS A 74 6.47 -8.19 -7.58
CA HIS A 74 5.32 -7.41 -8.02
C HIS A 74 5.70 -5.97 -8.39
N LEU A 75 6.95 -5.61 -8.22
CA LEU A 75 7.44 -4.30 -8.58
C LEU A 75 8.07 -4.34 -9.96
#